data_49a152a9ba72c8bbbff3c6cdc4b0c2d6
#
_entry.id   49a152a9ba72c8bbbff3c6cdc4b0c2d6
#
_cell.length_a   1.000
_cell.length_b   1.000
_cell.length_c   1.000
_cell.angle_alpha   90.00
_cell.angle_beta   90.00
_cell.angle_gamma   90.00
#
_symmetry.space_group_name_H-M   'P 1'
#
loop_
_entity.id
_entity.type
_entity.pdbx_description
1 polymer ?
#
loop_
_entity_poly.entity_id
_entity_poly.type
_entity_poly.pdbx_seq_one_letter_code
_entity_poly.pdbx_strand_id
1 'polypeptide(L)'
;MDALPLAWKEGGPPGDVPVVLIHGLTGTSGTWDRIAPFLGRHWIAPDMRGHGASPRHSDYSLDLMAADTLAFLDARGLTRIDLVGHSMGGRVAVLVARERPGLVRRLVLEDSMPAPHEPQVVEPSVVTGDEIDHDPAVVDVIRAGVRAVDPVWWARLGELTMPVLVVGGAYSELVPQEALAEFTAALPDGRRVVLGAGHSVHAEEPDGFVKEVAAFLNR
;
A
#
# COMPACT_ATOMS: atom_id res chain seq x y z
N MET A 1 9.04 -16.98 11.67
CA MET A 1 7.97 -16.23 12.40
C MET A 1 6.67 -16.57 11.71
N ASP A 2 5.66 -16.92 12.48
CA ASP A 2 4.37 -17.32 11.92
C ASP A 2 3.61 -16.09 11.43
N ALA A 3 2.99 -16.20 10.25
CA ALA A 3 2.13 -15.16 9.70
C ALA A 3 0.86 -15.03 10.55
N LEU A 4 0.38 -13.79 10.71
CA LEU A 4 -0.81 -13.50 11.52
C LEU A 4 -2.08 -13.61 10.67
N PRO A 5 -3.19 -14.09 11.24
CA PRO A 5 -4.48 -14.05 10.59
C PRO A 5 -4.97 -12.59 10.53
N LEU A 6 -5.08 -12.05 9.32
CA LEU A 6 -5.56 -10.69 9.14
C LEU A 6 -7.09 -10.64 9.12
N ALA A 7 -7.68 -9.64 9.80
CA ALA A 7 -9.07 -9.25 9.60
C ALA A 7 -9.20 -8.50 8.27
N TRP A 8 -10.42 -8.45 7.67
CA TRP A 8 -10.61 -7.78 6.39
C TRP A 8 -12.06 -7.35 6.18
N LYS A 9 -12.23 -6.45 5.23
CA LYS A 9 -13.50 -6.17 4.56
C LYS A 9 -13.42 -6.62 3.11
N GLU A 10 -14.56 -6.99 2.53
CA GLU A 10 -14.64 -7.31 1.11
C GLU A 10 -16.00 -6.92 0.54
N GLY A 11 -16.07 -6.75 -0.79
CA GLY A 11 -17.32 -6.39 -1.45
C GLY A 11 -17.16 -6.32 -2.97
N GLY A 12 -18.16 -5.77 -3.63
CA GLY A 12 -18.22 -5.66 -5.08
C GLY A 12 -18.70 -6.96 -5.77
N PRO A 13 -18.92 -6.92 -7.09
CA PRO A 13 -19.37 -8.08 -7.86
C PRO A 13 -18.28 -9.15 -7.91
N PRO A 14 -18.64 -10.44 -7.89
CA PRO A 14 -17.67 -11.52 -8.08
C PRO A 14 -16.84 -11.35 -9.35
N GLY A 15 -15.57 -11.77 -9.32
CA GLY A 15 -14.66 -11.71 -10.46
C GLY A 15 -13.41 -12.56 -10.21
N ASP A 16 -12.75 -12.98 -11.29
CA ASP A 16 -11.61 -13.90 -11.24
C ASP A 16 -10.34 -13.27 -10.67
N VAL A 17 -10.20 -11.94 -10.78
CA VAL A 17 -9.04 -11.20 -10.30
C VAL A 17 -9.51 -10.10 -9.36
N PRO A 18 -9.50 -10.33 -8.04
CA PRO A 18 -9.91 -9.31 -7.08
C PRO A 18 -8.88 -8.16 -6.98
N VAL A 19 -9.34 -7.00 -6.51
CA VAL A 19 -8.50 -5.88 -6.14
C VAL A 19 -8.20 -5.97 -4.64
N VAL A 20 -6.95 -6.14 -4.26
CA VAL A 20 -6.51 -6.12 -2.85
C VAL A 20 -6.04 -4.71 -2.51
N LEU A 21 -6.55 -4.15 -1.39
CA LEU A 21 -6.37 -2.75 -1.02
C LEU A 21 -5.65 -2.66 0.34
N ILE A 22 -4.38 -2.26 0.36
CA ILE A 22 -3.57 -2.16 1.59
C ILE A 22 -3.53 -0.69 2.05
N HIS A 23 -4.03 -0.43 3.25
CA HIS A 23 -4.09 0.91 3.85
C HIS A 23 -2.73 1.46 4.28
N GLY A 24 -2.67 2.76 4.53
CA GLY A 24 -1.50 3.45 5.10
C GLY A 24 -1.34 3.21 6.60
N LEU A 25 -0.21 3.68 7.16
CA LEU A 25 0.04 3.66 8.60
C LEU A 25 -1.08 4.39 9.33
N THR A 26 -1.53 3.85 10.45
CA THR A 26 -2.69 4.29 11.26
C THR A 26 -4.06 4.13 10.61
N GLY A 27 -4.14 3.67 9.36
CA GLY A 27 -5.39 3.34 8.69
C GLY A 27 -5.90 1.93 9.03
N THR A 28 -7.04 1.58 8.47
CA THR A 28 -7.67 0.26 8.55
C THR A 28 -8.29 -0.11 7.20
N SER A 29 -8.87 -1.28 7.09
CA SER A 29 -9.71 -1.66 5.94
C SER A 29 -10.80 -0.62 5.62
N GLY A 30 -11.28 0.11 6.64
CA GLY A 30 -12.24 1.20 6.50
C GLY A 30 -11.77 2.40 5.69
N THR A 31 -10.46 2.58 5.53
CA THR A 31 -9.85 3.60 4.64
C THR A 31 -10.47 3.58 3.24
N TRP A 32 -10.85 2.41 2.75
CA TRP A 32 -11.30 2.17 1.39
C TRP A 32 -12.82 2.23 1.19
N ASP A 33 -13.61 2.38 2.25
CA ASP A 33 -15.07 2.32 2.20
C ASP A 33 -15.69 3.31 1.20
N ARG A 34 -15.06 4.49 1.02
CA ARG A 34 -15.56 5.52 0.11
C ARG A 34 -15.26 5.28 -1.36
N ILE A 35 -14.24 4.47 -1.69
CA ILE A 35 -13.80 4.31 -3.08
C ILE A 35 -13.92 2.88 -3.60
N ALA A 36 -13.73 1.87 -2.76
CA ALA A 36 -13.72 0.48 -3.19
C ALA A 36 -15.00 0.02 -3.90
N PRO A 37 -16.22 0.42 -3.46
CA PRO A 37 -17.47 0.07 -4.15
C PRO A 37 -17.54 0.60 -5.59
N PHE A 38 -16.85 1.71 -5.88
CA PHE A 38 -16.88 2.37 -7.18
C PHE A 38 -15.82 1.85 -8.17
N LEU A 39 -14.93 0.94 -7.74
CA LEU A 39 -13.99 0.27 -8.64
C LEU A 39 -14.69 -0.71 -9.60
N GLY A 40 -15.96 -1.08 -9.34
CA GLY A 40 -16.73 -2.00 -10.18
C GLY A 40 -16.19 -3.43 -10.22
N ARG A 41 -15.41 -3.83 -9.21
CA ARG A 41 -14.66 -5.08 -9.11
C ARG A 41 -14.86 -5.73 -7.74
N HIS A 42 -14.64 -7.05 -7.65
CA HIS A 42 -14.44 -7.68 -6.35
C HIS A 42 -13.20 -7.07 -5.69
N TRP A 43 -13.36 -6.59 -4.46
CA TRP A 43 -12.29 -5.98 -3.69
C TRP A 43 -12.17 -6.61 -2.31
N ILE A 44 -10.96 -6.64 -1.79
CA ILE A 44 -10.62 -7.19 -0.47
C ILE A 44 -9.64 -6.21 0.19
N ALA A 45 -9.94 -5.75 1.38
CA ALA A 45 -9.14 -4.80 2.14
C ALA A 45 -8.77 -5.41 3.51
N PRO A 46 -7.56 -5.95 3.69
CA PRO A 46 -7.11 -6.43 4.99
C PRO A 46 -6.77 -5.27 5.92
N ASP A 47 -7.01 -5.47 7.22
CA ASP A 47 -6.36 -4.73 8.28
C ASP A 47 -4.94 -5.29 8.47
N MET A 48 -3.92 -4.46 8.35
CA MET A 48 -2.54 -4.93 8.53
C MET A 48 -2.25 -5.27 10.00
N ARG A 49 -1.23 -6.08 10.29
CA ARG A 49 -0.83 -6.37 11.67
C ARG A 49 -0.74 -5.11 12.51
N GLY A 50 -1.28 -5.16 13.73
CA GLY A 50 -1.33 -4.01 14.64
C GLY A 50 -2.35 -2.94 14.28
N HIS A 51 -3.22 -3.15 13.28
CA HIS A 51 -4.24 -2.18 12.86
C HIS A 51 -5.64 -2.83 12.84
N GLY A 52 -6.66 -2.02 13.06
CA GLY A 52 -8.05 -2.41 13.01
C GLY A 52 -8.37 -3.61 13.89
N ALA A 53 -9.04 -4.61 13.31
CA ALA A 53 -9.40 -5.85 13.99
C ALA A 53 -8.32 -6.95 13.86
N SER A 54 -7.21 -6.68 13.17
CA SER A 54 -6.09 -7.63 13.10
C SER A 54 -5.28 -7.69 14.39
N PRO A 55 -4.63 -8.83 14.68
CA PRO A 55 -3.88 -9.00 15.91
C PRO A 55 -2.77 -7.96 16.11
N ARG A 56 -2.61 -7.50 17.34
CA ARG A 56 -1.42 -6.77 17.81
C ARG A 56 -0.30 -7.78 18.10
N HIS A 57 0.94 -7.35 17.92
CA HIS A 57 2.11 -8.21 18.12
C HIS A 57 3.29 -7.41 18.73
N SER A 58 4.32 -8.13 19.21
CA SER A 58 5.56 -7.48 19.69
C SER A 58 6.45 -6.97 18.56
N ASP A 59 6.31 -7.55 17.36
CA ASP A 59 7.21 -7.30 16.23
C ASP A 59 6.45 -6.71 15.04
N TYR A 60 6.95 -5.58 14.56
CA TYR A 60 6.43 -4.86 13.40
C TYR A 60 7.56 -4.59 12.41
N SER A 61 7.31 -4.86 11.14
CA SER A 61 8.15 -4.41 10.02
C SER A 61 7.35 -4.48 8.71
N LEU A 62 7.84 -3.81 7.68
CA LEU A 62 7.25 -3.90 6.34
C LEU A 62 7.33 -5.34 5.78
N ASP A 63 8.45 -6.06 6.04
CA ASP A 63 8.61 -7.45 5.61
C ASP A 63 7.63 -8.39 6.29
N LEU A 64 7.38 -8.20 7.59
CA LEU A 64 6.37 -8.98 8.32
C LEU A 64 4.96 -8.70 7.80
N MET A 65 4.64 -7.45 7.46
CA MET A 65 3.36 -7.09 6.83
C MET A 65 3.21 -7.72 5.44
N ALA A 66 4.29 -7.77 4.67
CA ALA A 66 4.28 -8.45 3.37
C ALA A 66 4.08 -9.97 3.52
N ALA A 67 4.75 -10.60 4.49
CA ALA A 67 4.59 -12.01 4.79
C ALA A 67 3.16 -12.36 5.23
N ASP A 68 2.56 -11.55 6.12
CA ASP A 68 1.15 -11.72 6.52
C ASP A 68 0.20 -11.59 5.32
N THR A 69 0.46 -10.59 4.46
CA THR A 69 -0.35 -10.39 3.24
C THR A 69 -0.28 -11.61 2.33
N LEU A 70 0.92 -12.16 2.09
CA LEU A 70 1.09 -13.36 1.27
C LEU A 70 0.37 -14.57 1.86
N ALA A 71 0.50 -14.79 3.16
CA ALA A 71 -0.19 -15.88 3.86
C ALA A 71 -1.71 -15.72 3.83
N PHE A 72 -2.21 -14.49 3.99
CA PHE A 72 -3.64 -14.16 3.85
C PHE A 72 -4.16 -14.49 2.45
N LEU A 73 -3.42 -14.13 1.39
CA LEU A 73 -3.78 -14.43 0.02
C LEU A 73 -3.78 -15.93 -0.26
N ASP A 74 -2.80 -16.67 0.27
CA ASP A 74 -2.71 -18.12 0.16
C ASP A 74 -3.88 -18.84 0.86
N ALA A 75 -4.21 -18.40 2.08
CA ALA A 75 -5.34 -18.97 2.83
C ALA A 75 -6.68 -18.76 2.10
N ARG A 76 -6.78 -17.78 1.22
CA ARG A 76 -7.95 -17.50 0.38
C ARG A 76 -7.87 -18.11 -1.02
N GLY A 77 -6.80 -18.84 -1.34
CA GLY A 77 -6.59 -19.44 -2.66
C GLY A 77 -6.39 -18.43 -3.79
N LEU A 78 -5.95 -17.20 -3.47
CA LEU A 78 -5.76 -16.14 -4.45
C LEU A 78 -4.40 -16.27 -5.12
N THR A 79 -4.40 -16.66 -6.38
CA THR A 79 -3.19 -16.85 -7.20
C THR A 79 -2.93 -15.74 -8.19
N ARG A 80 -3.88 -14.80 -8.35
CA ARG A 80 -3.77 -13.64 -9.23
C ARG A 80 -4.64 -12.51 -8.70
N ILE A 81 -4.05 -11.34 -8.50
CA ILE A 81 -4.72 -10.16 -7.94
C ILE A 81 -4.31 -8.89 -8.69
N ASP A 82 -5.10 -7.83 -8.57
CA ASP A 82 -4.63 -6.46 -8.70
C ASP A 82 -4.36 -5.92 -7.27
N LEU A 83 -3.30 -5.14 -7.11
CA LEU A 83 -2.86 -4.70 -5.79
C LEU A 83 -2.78 -3.17 -5.73
N VAL A 84 -3.44 -2.58 -4.75
CA VAL A 84 -3.41 -1.14 -4.47
C VAL A 84 -2.86 -0.94 -3.08
N GLY A 85 -1.88 -0.05 -2.93
CA GLY A 85 -1.31 0.27 -1.61
C GLY A 85 -1.15 1.78 -1.43
N HIS A 86 -1.65 2.29 -0.29
CA HIS A 86 -1.48 3.66 0.13
C HIS A 86 -0.30 3.80 1.10
N SER A 87 0.59 4.76 0.86
CA SER A 87 1.67 5.12 1.80
C SER A 87 2.49 3.89 2.26
N MET A 88 2.47 3.54 3.55
CA MET A 88 3.01 2.28 4.10
C MET A 88 2.55 1.07 3.30
N GLY A 89 1.26 0.99 2.99
CA GLY A 89 0.69 -0.11 2.21
C GLY A 89 1.28 -0.24 0.81
N GLY A 90 1.73 0.85 0.21
CA GLY A 90 2.46 0.83 -1.07
C GLY A 90 3.84 0.18 -0.95
N ARG A 91 4.57 0.43 0.16
CA ARG A 91 5.84 -0.26 0.45
C ARG A 91 5.62 -1.77 0.63
N VAL A 92 4.59 -2.14 1.38
CA VAL A 92 4.20 -3.55 1.55
C VAL A 92 3.83 -4.18 0.21
N ALA A 93 3.07 -3.47 -0.63
CA ALA A 93 2.64 -3.96 -1.95
C ALA A 93 3.83 -4.22 -2.88
N VAL A 94 4.86 -3.37 -2.86
CA VAL A 94 6.12 -3.61 -3.60
C VAL A 94 6.82 -4.88 -3.11
N LEU A 95 6.92 -5.09 -1.80
CA LEU A 95 7.52 -6.29 -1.23
C LEU A 95 6.75 -7.56 -1.63
N VAL A 96 5.41 -7.54 -1.54
CA VAL A 96 4.54 -8.64 -1.98
C VAL A 96 4.76 -8.97 -3.45
N ALA A 97 4.79 -7.96 -4.33
CA ALA A 97 4.96 -8.14 -5.77
C ALA A 97 6.33 -8.72 -6.13
N ARG A 98 7.38 -8.33 -5.40
CA ARG A 98 8.75 -8.84 -5.58
C ARG A 98 8.92 -10.26 -5.06
N GLU A 99 8.35 -10.55 -3.89
CA GLU A 99 8.48 -11.87 -3.26
C GLU A 99 7.75 -12.96 -4.05
N ARG A 100 6.64 -12.60 -4.73
CA ARG A 100 5.88 -13.56 -5.53
C ARG A 100 5.61 -13.02 -6.93
N PRO A 101 6.58 -13.17 -7.85
CA PRO A 101 6.39 -12.80 -9.25
C PRO A 101 5.19 -13.52 -9.88
N GLY A 102 4.39 -12.78 -10.65
CA GLY A 102 3.20 -13.31 -11.34
C GLY A 102 1.90 -13.29 -10.51
N LEU A 103 1.97 -13.11 -9.19
CA LEU A 103 0.77 -12.95 -8.33
C LEU A 103 0.03 -11.64 -8.66
N VAL A 104 0.79 -10.54 -8.74
CA VAL A 104 0.23 -9.21 -8.98
C VAL A 104 0.16 -8.93 -10.48
N ARG A 105 -1.08 -8.79 -11.00
CA ARG A 105 -1.34 -8.47 -12.41
C ARG A 105 -1.09 -6.99 -12.73
N ARG A 106 -1.53 -6.11 -11.84
CA ARG A 106 -1.32 -4.65 -11.88
C ARG A 106 -1.11 -4.12 -10.48
N LEU A 107 -0.21 -3.15 -10.35
CA LEU A 107 0.15 -2.54 -9.09
C LEU A 107 -0.21 -1.04 -9.11
N VAL A 108 -0.92 -0.57 -8.09
CA VAL A 108 -1.20 0.85 -7.88
C VAL A 108 -0.56 1.28 -6.56
N LEU A 109 0.23 2.34 -6.61
CA LEU A 109 0.92 2.91 -5.46
C LEU A 109 0.44 4.33 -5.25
N GLU A 110 -0.31 4.56 -4.18
CA GLU A 110 -0.83 5.87 -3.84
C GLU A 110 0.06 6.55 -2.81
N ASP A 111 0.65 7.65 -3.21
CA ASP A 111 1.48 8.57 -2.41
C ASP A 111 2.44 7.81 -1.46
N SER A 112 3.09 6.79 -2.03
CA SER A 112 3.98 5.89 -1.31
C SER A 112 5.44 6.28 -1.54
N MET A 113 6.11 6.70 -0.48
CA MET A 113 7.52 7.07 -0.52
C MET A 113 8.38 5.90 -0.99
N PRO A 114 9.21 6.03 -2.04
CA PRO A 114 10.24 5.05 -2.35
C PRO A 114 11.30 5.02 -1.23
N ALA A 115 12.18 4.00 -1.23
CA ALA A 115 13.27 4.00 -0.28
C ALA A 115 14.18 5.23 -0.50
N PRO A 116 14.50 6.00 0.53
CA PRO A 116 15.34 7.18 0.39
C PRO A 116 16.79 6.78 0.05
N HIS A 117 17.49 7.63 -0.69
CA HIS A 117 18.91 7.44 -1.00
C HIS A 117 19.82 7.72 0.20
N GLU A 118 19.35 8.60 1.10
CA GLU A 118 20.08 9.00 2.31
C GLU A 118 19.19 8.82 3.56
N PRO A 119 19.78 8.55 4.73
CA PRO A 119 19.02 8.42 5.97
C PRO A 119 18.19 9.68 6.26
N GLN A 120 16.91 9.47 6.59
CA GLN A 120 16.02 10.55 6.98
C GLN A 120 15.80 10.55 8.49
N VAL A 121 15.76 11.73 9.09
CA VAL A 121 15.43 11.88 10.51
C VAL A 121 13.96 11.49 10.73
N VAL A 122 13.73 10.68 11.74
CA VAL A 122 12.40 10.27 12.19
C VAL A 122 12.17 10.86 13.57
N GLU A 123 11.36 11.92 13.63
CA GLU A 123 10.93 12.44 14.92
C GLU A 123 9.92 11.47 15.55
N PRO A 124 10.02 11.18 16.86
CA PRO A 124 9.04 10.36 17.54
C PRO A 124 7.63 10.90 17.35
N SER A 125 6.67 10.01 17.12
CA SER A 125 5.27 10.41 17.04
C SER A 125 4.66 10.54 18.41
N VAL A 126 3.88 11.59 18.61
CA VAL A 126 3.02 11.71 19.78
C VAL A 126 1.65 11.16 19.38
N VAL A 127 1.40 9.89 19.75
CA VAL A 127 0.08 9.30 19.57
C VAL A 127 -0.80 9.78 20.72
N THR A 128 -1.78 10.62 20.41
CA THR A 128 -2.75 11.16 21.39
C THR A 128 -4.14 10.68 21.04
N GLY A 129 -4.89 10.21 22.01
CA GLY A 129 -6.29 9.80 21.90
C GLY A 129 -6.58 8.46 22.57
N ASP A 130 -7.77 8.33 23.13
CA ASP A 130 -8.23 7.14 23.84
C ASP A 130 -8.82 6.07 22.89
N GLU A 131 -9.19 6.46 21.67
CA GLU A 131 -9.76 5.56 20.64
C GLU A 131 -8.86 5.57 19.39
N ILE A 132 -7.90 4.66 19.36
CA ILE A 132 -7.04 4.45 18.20
C ILE A 132 -7.22 3.04 17.66
N ASP A 133 -7.42 2.94 16.34
CA ASP A 133 -7.60 1.67 15.62
C ASP A 133 -6.29 0.98 15.26
N HIS A 134 -5.20 1.27 16.00
CA HIS A 134 -3.90 0.66 15.79
C HIS A 134 -3.11 0.50 17.10
N ASP A 135 -2.09 -0.35 17.08
CA ASP A 135 -1.13 -0.44 18.16
C ASP A 135 -0.16 0.75 18.10
N PRO A 136 -0.04 1.58 19.15
CA PRO A 136 0.92 2.69 19.15
C PRO A 136 2.36 2.25 18.83
N ALA A 137 2.74 1.03 19.23
CA ALA A 137 4.07 0.50 18.98
C ALA A 137 4.40 0.32 17.50
N VAL A 138 3.38 0.20 16.63
CA VAL A 138 3.60 0.05 15.18
C VAL A 138 4.10 1.34 14.53
N VAL A 139 3.70 2.50 15.07
CA VAL A 139 3.87 3.80 14.39
C VAL A 139 5.34 4.15 14.18
N ASP A 140 6.11 4.21 15.26
CA ASP A 140 7.52 4.62 15.16
C ASP A 140 8.38 3.58 14.44
N VAL A 141 8.10 2.29 14.63
CA VAL A 141 8.81 1.21 13.95
C VAL A 141 8.61 1.28 12.44
N ILE A 142 7.37 1.46 11.99
CA ILE A 142 7.07 1.52 10.54
C ILE A 142 7.56 2.84 9.94
N ARG A 143 7.42 3.97 10.64
CA ARG A 143 7.99 5.26 10.18
C ARG A 143 9.50 5.17 9.98
N ALA A 144 10.21 4.52 10.90
CA ALA A 144 11.63 4.27 10.76
C ALA A 144 11.93 3.37 9.56
N GLY A 145 11.17 2.28 9.38
CA GLY A 145 11.32 1.36 8.26
C GLY A 145 11.08 2.00 6.88
N VAL A 146 10.06 2.86 6.77
CA VAL A 146 9.77 3.60 5.51
C VAL A 146 10.87 4.59 5.17
N ARG A 147 11.53 5.19 6.16
CA ARG A 147 12.60 6.18 6.00
C ARG A 147 14.01 5.61 6.05
N ALA A 148 14.13 4.31 6.27
CA ALA A 148 15.42 3.64 6.21
C ALA A 148 15.94 3.55 4.76
N VAL A 149 17.24 3.73 4.61
CA VAL A 149 17.93 3.42 3.35
C VAL A 149 17.87 1.92 3.14
N ASP A 150 17.37 1.51 1.99
CA ASP A 150 17.44 0.13 1.53
C ASP A 150 18.38 0.09 0.31
N PRO A 151 19.61 -0.39 0.47
CA PRO A 151 20.62 -0.34 -0.59
C PRO A 151 20.25 -1.19 -1.81
N VAL A 152 19.33 -2.15 -1.66
CA VAL A 152 18.89 -3.02 -2.76
C VAL A 152 17.56 -2.59 -3.37
N TRP A 153 16.84 -1.65 -2.77
CA TRP A 153 15.52 -1.21 -3.23
C TRP A 153 15.53 -0.82 -4.71
N TRP A 154 16.38 0.16 -5.06
CA TRP A 154 16.45 0.69 -6.41
C TRP A 154 16.98 -0.32 -7.42
N ALA A 155 17.98 -1.12 -7.02
CA ALA A 155 18.55 -2.17 -7.87
C ALA A 155 17.52 -3.26 -8.23
N ARG A 156 16.53 -3.49 -7.38
CA ARG A 156 15.50 -4.52 -7.55
C ARG A 156 14.20 -4.02 -8.19
N LEU A 157 14.10 -2.77 -8.61
CA LEU A 157 12.88 -2.25 -9.28
C LEU A 157 12.59 -2.96 -10.61
N GLY A 158 13.62 -3.45 -11.30
CA GLY A 158 13.46 -4.26 -12.51
C GLY A 158 12.70 -5.57 -12.32
N GLU A 159 12.53 -6.04 -11.08
CA GLU A 159 11.72 -7.22 -10.75
C GLU A 159 10.21 -6.94 -10.80
N LEU A 160 9.79 -5.67 -10.77
CA LEU A 160 8.40 -5.25 -10.90
C LEU A 160 8.00 -5.23 -12.39
N THR A 161 7.84 -6.41 -12.98
CA THR A 161 7.56 -6.58 -14.42
C THR A 161 6.11 -6.33 -14.81
N MET A 162 5.21 -6.22 -13.83
CA MET A 162 3.81 -5.85 -14.08
C MET A 162 3.67 -4.35 -14.33
N PRO A 163 2.60 -3.89 -15.02
CA PRO A 163 2.27 -2.48 -15.10
C PRO A 163 2.08 -1.85 -13.71
N VAL A 164 2.68 -0.69 -13.47
CA VAL A 164 2.60 0.06 -12.21
C VAL A 164 2.04 1.45 -12.44
N LEU A 165 0.97 1.80 -11.72
CA LEU A 165 0.44 3.16 -11.64
C LEU A 165 0.88 3.80 -10.32
N VAL A 166 1.60 4.92 -10.40
CA VAL A 166 1.96 5.76 -9.25
C VAL A 166 1.02 6.96 -9.23
N VAL A 167 0.22 7.07 -8.16
CA VAL A 167 -0.69 8.19 -7.94
C VAL A 167 -0.10 9.09 -6.86
N GLY A 168 0.23 10.33 -7.18
CA GLY A 168 0.76 11.31 -6.24
C GLY A 168 -0.27 12.39 -5.92
N GLY A 169 -0.21 12.92 -4.69
CA GLY A 169 -0.95 14.11 -4.30
C GLY A 169 -0.12 15.38 -4.57
N ALA A 170 -0.65 16.33 -5.37
CA ALA A 170 0.07 17.55 -5.75
C ALA A 170 0.53 18.40 -4.54
N TYR A 171 -0.19 18.26 -3.43
CA TYR A 171 0.05 19.01 -2.19
C TYR A 171 0.53 18.11 -1.04
N SER A 172 1.03 16.91 -1.35
CA SER A 172 1.57 16.00 -0.34
C SER A 172 2.84 16.60 0.28
N GLU A 173 2.79 16.80 1.59
CA GLU A 173 3.96 17.24 2.38
C GLU A 173 4.84 16.06 2.81
N LEU A 174 4.32 14.83 2.71
CA LEU A 174 5.04 13.62 3.16
C LEU A 174 5.87 12.98 2.05
N VAL A 175 5.42 13.11 0.79
CA VAL A 175 6.05 12.45 -0.35
C VAL A 175 6.36 13.47 -1.44
N PRO A 176 7.63 13.84 -1.64
CA PRO A 176 8.03 14.76 -2.70
C PRO A 176 7.66 14.22 -4.08
N GLN A 177 7.09 15.07 -4.93
CA GLN A 177 6.70 14.68 -6.29
C GLN A 177 7.89 14.28 -7.16
N GLU A 178 9.06 14.82 -6.90
CA GLU A 178 10.33 14.49 -7.56
C GLU A 178 10.73 13.04 -7.24
N ALA A 179 10.56 12.59 -5.98
CA ALA A 179 10.86 11.23 -5.59
C ALA A 179 9.91 10.22 -6.27
N LEU A 180 8.62 10.56 -6.43
CA LEU A 180 7.67 9.73 -7.18
C LEU A 180 7.98 9.72 -8.68
N ALA A 181 8.46 10.83 -9.23
CA ALA A 181 8.86 10.92 -10.64
C ALA A 181 10.08 10.03 -10.91
N GLU A 182 11.12 10.14 -10.08
CA GLU A 182 12.32 9.30 -10.15
C GLU A 182 11.97 7.81 -10.04
N PHE A 183 11.19 7.47 -9.02
CA PHE A 183 10.74 6.09 -8.82
C PHE A 183 9.98 5.55 -10.03
N THR A 184 9.02 6.34 -10.56
CA THR A 184 8.25 5.92 -11.73
C THR A 184 9.13 5.72 -12.96
N ALA A 185 10.12 6.58 -13.18
CA ALA A 185 11.05 6.48 -14.29
C ALA A 185 11.98 5.25 -14.21
N ALA A 186 12.22 4.74 -13.00
CA ALA A 186 13.03 3.55 -12.77
C ALA A 186 12.26 2.22 -12.92
N LEU A 187 10.92 2.27 -13.05
CA LEU A 187 10.09 1.09 -13.23
C LEU A 187 10.08 0.63 -14.71
N PRO A 188 10.08 -0.69 -15.00
CA PRO A 188 10.00 -1.21 -16.38
C PRO A 188 8.74 -0.77 -17.14
N ASP A 189 7.59 -0.72 -16.47
CA ASP A 189 6.30 -0.28 -17.01
C ASP A 189 5.58 0.62 -15.99
N GLY A 190 6.17 1.80 -15.74
CA GLY A 190 5.69 2.80 -14.79
C GLY A 190 4.88 3.91 -15.45
N ARG A 191 3.72 4.23 -14.90
CA ARG A 191 2.91 5.40 -15.25
C ARG A 191 2.65 6.23 -14.00
N ARG A 192 2.75 7.56 -14.08
CA ARG A 192 2.41 8.47 -12.99
C ARG A 192 1.22 9.35 -13.33
N VAL A 193 0.38 9.57 -12.32
CA VAL A 193 -0.70 10.56 -12.31
C VAL A 193 -0.56 11.39 -11.03
N VAL A 194 -0.80 12.68 -11.13
CA VAL A 194 -0.81 13.61 -9.99
C VAL A 194 -2.19 14.22 -9.88
N LEU A 195 -2.82 14.10 -8.72
CA LEU A 195 -4.13 14.65 -8.44
C LEU A 195 -4.05 15.79 -7.45
N GLY A 196 -5.06 16.68 -7.44
CA GLY A 196 -5.09 17.89 -6.63
C GLY A 196 -5.40 17.62 -5.16
N ALA A 197 -4.62 16.78 -4.51
CA ALA A 197 -4.82 16.29 -3.14
C ALA A 197 -3.51 16.35 -2.34
N GLY A 198 -3.61 16.16 -1.03
CA GLY A 198 -2.49 15.89 -0.14
C GLY A 198 -2.10 14.41 -0.14
N HIS A 199 -1.66 13.89 1.03
CA HIS A 199 -1.17 12.52 1.19
C HIS A 199 -2.25 11.43 0.98
N SER A 200 -3.49 11.71 1.35
CA SER A 200 -4.60 10.75 1.25
C SER A 200 -5.45 11.06 0.01
N VAL A 201 -4.91 10.77 -1.17
CA VAL A 201 -5.52 11.11 -2.47
C VAL A 201 -6.92 10.48 -2.62
N HIS A 202 -7.07 9.20 -2.21
CA HIS A 202 -8.35 8.48 -2.20
C HIS A 202 -9.44 9.16 -1.36
N ALA A 203 -9.06 9.89 -0.32
CA ALA A 203 -9.98 10.57 0.59
C ALA A 203 -10.30 12.00 0.15
N GLU A 204 -9.32 12.72 -0.38
CA GLU A 204 -9.40 14.13 -0.74
C GLU A 204 -9.90 14.34 -2.17
N GLU A 205 -9.54 13.44 -3.10
CA GLU A 205 -9.92 13.47 -4.53
C GLU A 205 -10.49 12.12 -4.98
N PRO A 206 -11.56 11.60 -4.33
CA PRO A 206 -12.06 10.24 -4.54
C PRO A 206 -12.48 9.95 -5.98
N ASP A 207 -13.14 10.89 -6.64
CA ASP A 207 -13.64 10.69 -8.00
C ASP A 207 -12.48 10.60 -9.01
N GLY A 208 -11.48 11.47 -8.88
CA GLY A 208 -10.27 11.44 -9.68
C GLY A 208 -9.47 10.17 -9.45
N PHE A 209 -9.32 9.76 -8.19
CA PHE A 209 -8.65 8.54 -7.82
C PHE A 209 -9.33 7.30 -8.42
N VAL A 210 -10.64 7.14 -8.21
CA VAL A 210 -11.43 6.02 -8.76
C VAL A 210 -11.32 5.98 -10.29
N LYS A 211 -11.46 7.12 -10.96
CA LYS A 211 -11.37 7.22 -12.43
C LYS A 211 -10.04 6.70 -12.95
N GLU A 212 -8.92 7.15 -12.39
CA GLU A 212 -7.58 6.76 -12.87
C GLU A 212 -7.27 5.30 -12.51
N VAL A 213 -7.61 4.85 -11.30
CA VAL A 213 -7.37 3.48 -10.85
C VAL A 213 -8.24 2.49 -11.62
N ALA A 214 -9.55 2.74 -11.75
CA ALA A 214 -10.44 1.86 -12.50
C ALA A 214 -10.04 1.78 -13.99
N ALA A 215 -9.69 2.90 -14.62
CA ALA A 215 -9.21 2.93 -15.99
C ALA A 215 -7.91 2.13 -16.17
N PHE A 216 -7.02 2.14 -15.18
CA PHE A 216 -5.77 1.38 -15.19
C PHE A 216 -6.02 -0.12 -14.97
N LEU A 217 -6.84 -0.51 -14.00
CA LEU A 217 -7.12 -1.90 -13.66
C LEU A 217 -7.92 -2.65 -14.74
N ASN A 218 -8.68 -1.95 -15.58
CA ASN A 218 -9.55 -2.53 -16.61
C ASN A 218 -8.91 -2.60 -18.01
N ARG A 219 -7.64 -2.28 -18.14
CA ARG A 219 -6.85 -2.51 -19.37
C ARG A 219 -6.37 -3.97 -19.41
#